data_15055b9080d9bab94d880902b4665c44
#
_entry.id   15055b9080d9bab94d880902b4665c44
#
_cell.length_a   1.000
_cell.length_b   1.000
_cell.length_c   1.000
_cell.angle_alpha   90.00
_cell.angle_beta   90.00
_cell.angle_gamma   90.00
#
_symmetry.space_group_name_H-M   'P 1'
#
loop_
_entity.id
_entity.type
_entity.pdbx_description
1 polymer ?
#
loop_
_entity_poly.entity_id
_entity_poly.type
_entity_poly.pdbx_seq_one_letter_code
_entity_poly.pdbx_strand_id
1 'polypeptide(L)'
;VPMMPVGNENEEGHIPAPVLTSGVPPISADPPLHTWTRRLVLPTMSPARVAEYEVFTRELCQRLVDDVIERGEGDAAAEYAQQIPVRVIGHILGVPEDMAGTFTEWVRDVLEFAHDPERRRRGIVGIIQYLQQAIAEREAEPTDDFISELLNSEHDGEPITKDVVMGMCALLLIAGIDTTWSSI
;
A
#
# COMPACT_ATOMS: atom_id res chain seq x y z
N VAL A 1 0.87 13.34 26.11
CA VAL A 1 0.85 11.88 26.33
C VAL A 1 2.21 11.38 25.94
N PRO A 2 2.97 10.66 26.79
CA PRO A 2 4.30 10.21 26.46
C PRO A 2 4.21 9.21 25.30
N MET A 3 5.04 9.43 24.30
CA MET A 3 5.26 8.56 23.17
C MET A 3 5.71 7.18 23.68
N MET A 4 4.93 6.14 23.43
CA MET A 4 5.31 4.77 23.75
C MET A 4 6.54 4.42 22.90
N PRO A 5 7.58 3.79 23.47
CA PRO A 5 8.73 3.36 22.69
C PRO A 5 8.29 2.32 21.69
N VAL A 6 8.74 2.47 20.44
CA VAL A 6 8.65 1.47 19.38
C VAL A 6 9.32 0.21 19.91
N GLY A 7 8.56 -0.87 20.03
CA GLY A 7 8.94 -2.06 20.76
C GLY A 7 10.18 -2.75 20.20
N ASN A 8 11.04 -3.17 21.11
CA ASN A 8 12.17 -4.03 20.88
C ASN A 8 11.79 -5.30 20.11
N GLU A 9 12.68 -5.69 19.21
CA GLU A 9 12.73 -7.01 18.59
C GLU A 9 12.71 -8.10 19.66
N ASN A 10 11.63 -8.86 19.72
CA ASN A 10 11.60 -10.09 20.49
C ASN A 10 11.96 -11.25 19.56
N GLU A 11 12.87 -12.09 20.03
CA GLU A 11 13.53 -13.21 19.31
C GLU A 11 12.61 -14.35 18.83
N GLU A 12 11.30 -14.15 18.68
CA GLU A 12 10.34 -15.18 18.29
C GLU A 12 9.52 -14.86 17.02
N GLY A 13 10.01 -14.05 16.11
CA GLY A 13 9.27 -13.77 14.86
C GLY A 13 7.89 -13.12 15.09
N HIS A 14 7.71 -12.45 16.20
CA HIS A 14 6.49 -11.75 16.54
C HIS A 14 6.43 -10.45 15.76
N ILE A 15 5.54 -10.41 14.75
CA ILE A 15 5.25 -9.20 13.99
C ILE A 15 4.55 -8.24 14.93
N PRO A 16 5.10 -7.03 15.13
CA PRO A 16 4.43 -6.06 16.00
C PRO A 16 3.06 -5.73 15.41
N ALA A 17 2.02 -6.03 16.15
CA ALA A 17 0.63 -5.67 15.84
C ALA A 17 0.35 -4.18 15.53
N PRO A 18 1.26 -3.21 15.79
CA PRO A 18 0.97 -1.80 15.64
C PRO A 18 0.92 -1.28 14.22
N VAL A 19 1.46 -1.97 13.21
CA VAL A 19 1.55 -1.41 11.86
C VAL A 19 0.17 -1.19 11.22
N LEU A 20 -0.85 -1.92 11.65
CA LEU A 20 -2.21 -1.79 11.11
C LEU A 20 -3.29 -1.42 12.14
N THR A 21 -2.96 -1.30 13.42
CA THR A 21 -3.99 -1.14 14.47
C THR A 21 -3.80 0.02 15.44
N SER A 22 -2.61 0.58 15.57
CA SER A 22 -2.41 1.77 16.42
C SER A 22 -1.11 2.49 16.09
N GLY A 23 -1.21 3.71 15.61
CA GLY A 23 -0.07 4.60 15.46
C GLY A 23 0.60 4.64 14.09
N VAL A 24 -0.07 4.17 13.02
CA VAL A 24 0.46 4.33 11.65
C VAL A 24 0.17 5.75 11.15
N PRO A 25 1.21 6.58 10.99
CA PRO A 25 1.01 7.88 10.36
C PRO A 25 0.63 7.73 8.88
N PRO A 26 -0.22 8.63 8.35
CA PRO A 26 -0.89 9.73 9.04
C PRO A 26 -2.23 9.36 9.68
N ILE A 27 -2.81 8.17 9.43
CA ILE A 27 -4.22 7.86 9.70
C ILE A 27 -4.58 7.86 11.19
N SER A 28 -3.66 7.44 12.06
CA SER A 28 -3.88 7.36 13.51
C SER A 28 -2.95 8.28 14.30
N ALA A 29 -2.45 9.32 13.65
CA ALA A 29 -1.56 10.30 14.28
C ALA A 29 -2.25 11.64 14.47
N ASP A 30 -1.90 12.33 15.56
CA ASP A 30 -2.26 13.73 15.80
C ASP A 30 -1.14 14.70 15.36
N PRO A 31 -1.45 16.00 15.14
CA PRO A 31 -0.41 16.98 14.94
C PRO A 31 0.62 17.02 16.11
N PRO A 32 1.91 17.20 15.83
CA PRO A 32 2.52 17.55 14.54
C PRO A 32 2.77 16.35 13.60
N LEU A 33 2.78 15.12 14.13
CA LEU A 33 3.11 13.91 13.35
C LEU A 33 2.21 13.73 12.13
N HIS A 34 0.88 13.81 12.30
CA HIS A 34 -0.07 13.79 11.19
C HIS A 34 0.25 14.83 10.11
N THR A 35 0.58 16.06 10.53
CA THR A 35 0.74 17.17 9.60
C THR A 35 1.90 16.98 8.65
N TRP A 36 3.07 16.56 9.16
CA TRP A 36 4.22 16.39 8.31
C TRP A 36 4.17 15.07 7.51
N THR A 37 3.68 13.96 8.09
CA THR A 37 3.56 12.70 7.35
C THR A 37 2.55 12.81 6.21
N ARG A 38 1.42 13.51 6.42
CA ARG A 38 0.47 13.79 5.33
C ARG A 38 1.12 14.57 4.18
N ARG A 39 2.04 15.51 4.47
CA ARG A 39 2.74 16.27 3.43
C ARG A 39 3.60 15.39 2.52
N LEU A 40 4.12 14.27 3.00
CA LEU A 40 4.90 13.34 2.21
C LEU A 40 4.06 12.62 1.13
N VAL A 41 2.76 12.43 1.36
CA VAL A 41 1.85 11.78 0.39
C VAL A 41 1.31 12.76 -0.65
N LEU A 42 1.19 14.05 -0.32
CA LEU A 42 0.55 15.04 -1.18
C LEU A 42 1.16 15.16 -2.59
N PRO A 43 2.49 15.12 -2.78
CA PRO A 43 3.08 15.17 -4.12
C PRO A 43 2.60 14.03 -5.03
N THR A 44 2.52 12.80 -4.49
CA THR A 44 2.05 11.61 -5.20
C THR A 44 0.58 11.74 -5.63
N MET A 45 -0.23 12.48 -4.90
CA MET A 45 -1.64 12.76 -5.20
C MET A 45 -1.85 14.11 -5.91
N SER A 46 -0.79 14.74 -6.42
CA SER A 46 -0.91 15.99 -7.17
C SER A 46 -1.64 15.78 -8.50
N PRO A 47 -2.31 16.83 -9.04
CA PRO A 47 -3.01 16.71 -10.33
C PRO A 47 -2.11 16.23 -11.48
N ALA A 48 -0.82 16.58 -11.46
CA ALA A 48 0.15 16.15 -12.46
C ALA A 48 0.40 14.64 -12.37
N ARG A 49 0.67 14.12 -11.18
CA ARG A 49 0.87 12.67 -10.97
C ARG A 49 -0.40 11.87 -11.24
N VAL A 50 -1.56 12.38 -10.85
CA VAL A 50 -2.86 11.75 -11.17
C VAL A 50 -3.07 11.63 -12.69
N ALA A 51 -2.67 12.65 -13.47
CA ALA A 51 -2.74 12.59 -14.93
C ALA A 51 -1.79 11.52 -15.54
N GLU A 52 -0.63 11.28 -14.93
CA GLU A 52 0.29 10.20 -15.32
C GLU A 52 -0.34 8.82 -15.02
N TYR A 53 -0.92 8.65 -13.84
CA TYR A 53 -1.62 7.41 -13.46
C TYR A 53 -2.86 7.13 -14.32
N GLU A 54 -3.51 8.18 -14.87
CA GLU A 54 -4.65 8.02 -15.78
C GLU A 54 -4.28 7.22 -17.03
N VAL A 55 -3.10 7.45 -17.60
CA VAL A 55 -2.63 6.72 -18.80
C VAL A 55 -2.55 5.23 -18.48
N PHE A 56 -1.81 4.85 -17.44
CA PHE A 56 -1.70 3.46 -16.98
C PHE A 56 -3.07 2.84 -16.67
N THR A 57 -3.90 3.58 -15.93
CA THR A 57 -5.23 3.09 -15.52
C THR A 57 -6.13 2.84 -16.72
N ARG A 58 -6.10 3.71 -17.72
CA ARG A 58 -6.92 3.56 -18.94
C ARG A 58 -6.50 2.32 -19.74
N GLU A 59 -5.20 2.11 -19.92
CA GLU A 59 -4.67 0.92 -20.59
C GLU A 59 -5.01 -0.37 -19.83
N LEU A 60 -4.90 -0.35 -18.52
CA LEU A 60 -5.30 -1.45 -17.66
C LEU A 60 -6.79 -1.78 -17.82
N CYS A 61 -7.66 -0.78 -17.73
CA CYS A 61 -9.10 -0.97 -17.89
C CYS A 61 -9.45 -1.55 -19.28
N GLN A 62 -8.76 -1.09 -20.34
CA GLN A 62 -8.97 -1.63 -21.68
C GLN A 62 -8.58 -3.10 -21.76
N ARG A 63 -7.41 -3.50 -21.24
CA ARG A 63 -6.99 -4.92 -21.21
C ARG A 63 -8.00 -5.80 -20.47
N LEU A 64 -8.46 -5.36 -19.31
CA LEU A 64 -9.45 -6.12 -18.52
C LEU A 64 -10.79 -6.29 -19.27
N VAL A 65 -11.23 -5.27 -19.99
CA VAL A 65 -12.44 -5.35 -20.83
C VAL A 65 -12.24 -6.28 -22.02
N ASP A 66 -11.10 -6.20 -22.71
CA ASP A 66 -10.79 -7.04 -23.86
C ASP A 66 -10.77 -8.52 -23.47
N ASP A 67 -10.17 -8.86 -22.31
CA ASP A 67 -10.15 -10.23 -21.76
C ASP A 67 -11.57 -10.79 -21.54
N VAL A 68 -12.50 -9.96 -21.07
CA VAL A 68 -13.91 -10.37 -20.87
C VAL A 68 -14.64 -10.51 -22.21
N ILE A 69 -14.40 -9.60 -23.16
CA ILE A 69 -15.01 -9.64 -24.50
C ILE A 69 -14.61 -10.92 -25.24
N GLU A 70 -13.34 -11.31 -25.19
CA GLU A 70 -12.86 -12.54 -25.84
C GLU A 70 -13.54 -13.81 -25.32
N ARG A 71 -13.84 -13.84 -24.02
CA ARG A 71 -14.53 -14.98 -23.39
C ARG A 71 -16.05 -14.94 -23.52
N GLY A 72 -16.62 -13.76 -23.78
CA GLY A 72 -18.06 -13.53 -23.90
C GLY A 72 -18.83 -13.48 -22.59
N GLU A 73 -18.18 -13.76 -21.45
CA GLU A 73 -18.75 -13.69 -20.10
C GLU A 73 -17.65 -13.42 -19.07
N GLY A 74 -18.01 -12.87 -17.91
CA GLY A 74 -17.07 -12.60 -16.83
C GLY A 74 -17.76 -12.07 -15.58
N ASP A 75 -17.04 -12.15 -14.45
CA ASP A 75 -17.46 -11.53 -13.20
C ASP A 75 -16.91 -10.09 -13.10
N ALA A 76 -17.78 -9.11 -13.30
CA ALA A 76 -17.39 -7.70 -13.28
C ALA A 76 -16.79 -7.26 -11.92
N ALA A 77 -17.19 -7.87 -10.81
CA ALA A 77 -16.62 -7.54 -9.51
C ALA A 77 -15.19 -8.11 -9.38
N ALA A 78 -15.00 -9.40 -9.65
CA ALA A 78 -13.72 -10.07 -9.46
C ALA A 78 -12.71 -9.75 -10.57
N GLU A 79 -13.15 -9.64 -11.83
CA GLU A 79 -12.29 -9.55 -12.99
C GLU A 79 -12.07 -8.11 -13.49
N TYR A 80 -12.86 -7.15 -13.01
CA TYR A 80 -12.72 -5.75 -13.38
C TYR A 80 -12.56 -4.85 -12.14
N ALA A 81 -13.60 -4.74 -11.31
CA ALA A 81 -13.59 -3.79 -10.19
C ALA A 81 -12.44 -4.02 -9.19
N GLN A 82 -12.21 -5.27 -8.79
CA GLN A 82 -11.12 -5.62 -7.85
C GLN A 82 -9.73 -5.47 -8.46
N GLN A 83 -9.58 -5.66 -9.77
CA GLN A 83 -8.28 -5.63 -10.44
C GLN A 83 -7.71 -4.22 -10.56
N ILE A 84 -8.55 -3.21 -10.75
CA ILE A 84 -8.12 -1.84 -11.05
C ILE A 84 -7.35 -1.23 -9.88
N PRO A 85 -7.92 -1.08 -8.67
CA PRO A 85 -7.24 -0.37 -7.59
C PRO A 85 -5.97 -1.08 -7.12
N VAL A 86 -5.95 -2.41 -7.08
CA VAL A 86 -4.76 -3.18 -6.68
C VAL A 86 -3.59 -2.91 -7.61
N ARG A 87 -3.83 -2.91 -8.93
CA ARG A 87 -2.78 -2.68 -9.93
C ARG A 87 -2.36 -1.22 -9.99
N VAL A 88 -3.28 -0.28 -9.81
CA VAL A 88 -2.95 1.15 -9.76
C VAL A 88 -2.12 1.48 -8.54
N ILE A 89 -2.51 1.02 -7.34
CA ILE A 89 -1.70 1.22 -6.13
C ILE A 89 -0.37 0.48 -6.24
N GLY A 90 -0.36 -0.73 -6.80
CA GLY A 90 0.87 -1.47 -7.10
C GLY A 90 1.81 -0.67 -8.01
N HIS A 91 1.29 -0.08 -9.08
CA HIS A 91 2.07 0.79 -9.98
C HIS A 91 2.68 2.00 -9.25
N ILE A 92 1.92 2.68 -8.39
CA ILE A 92 2.40 3.80 -7.57
C ILE A 92 3.53 3.36 -6.63
N LEU A 93 3.43 2.18 -6.04
CA LEU A 93 4.43 1.62 -5.12
C LEU A 93 5.60 0.93 -5.82
N GLY A 94 5.59 0.83 -7.14
CA GLY A 94 6.60 0.07 -7.89
C GLY A 94 6.52 -1.45 -7.71
N VAL A 95 5.33 -1.96 -7.40
CA VAL A 95 5.07 -3.41 -7.26
C VAL A 95 4.94 -4.04 -8.64
N PRO A 96 5.60 -5.17 -8.92
CA PRO A 96 5.44 -5.91 -10.17
C PRO A 96 3.98 -6.34 -10.42
N GLU A 97 3.53 -6.27 -11.66
CA GLU A 97 2.12 -6.52 -12.03
C GLU A 97 1.66 -7.95 -11.74
N ASP A 98 2.57 -8.92 -11.77
CA ASP A 98 2.32 -10.32 -11.43
C ASP A 98 2.00 -10.55 -9.95
N MET A 99 2.37 -9.60 -9.08
CA MET A 99 2.02 -9.62 -7.66
C MET A 99 0.58 -9.17 -7.36
N ALA A 100 -0.15 -8.63 -8.34
CA ALA A 100 -1.48 -8.05 -8.11
C ALA A 100 -2.46 -9.06 -7.50
N GLY A 101 -2.47 -10.31 -7.95
CA GLY A 101 -3.30 -11.37 -7.38
C GLY A 101 -3.01 -11.63 -5.91
N THR A 102 -1.73 -11.74 -5.58
CA THR A 102 -1.25 -11.94 -4.20
C THR A 102 -1.64 -10.78 -3.29
N PHE A 103 -1.46 -9.54 -3.75
CA PHE A 103 -1.89 -8.36 -2.98
C PHE A 103 -3.40 -8.31 -2.78
N THR A 104 -4.19 -8.67 -3.81
CA THR A 104 -5.65 -8.77 -3.68
C THR A 104 -6.03 -9.73 -2.57
N GLU A 105 -5.41 -10.92 -2.52
CA GLU A 105 -5.65 -11.89 -1.46
C GLU A 105 -5.28 -11.37 -0.07
N TRP A 106 -4.11 -10.75 0.08
CA TRP A 106 -3.69 -10.21 1.37
C TRP A 106 -4.58 -9.09 1.87
N VAL A 107 -4.99 -8.16 0.99
CA VAL A 107 -5.91 -7.06 1.37
C VAL A 107 -7.28 -7.63 1.78
N ARG A 108 -7.82 -8.60 1.03
CA ARG A 108 -9.06 -9.28 1.40
C ARG A 108 -8.93 -10.00 2.73
N ASP A 109 -7.83 -10.69 2.98
CA ASP A 109 -7.58 -11.37 4.25
C ASP A 109 -7.56 -10.38 5.43
N VAL A 110 -7.06 -9.18 5.24
CA VAL A 110 -7.03 -8.14 6.29
C VAL A 110 -8.40 -7.50 6.52
N LEU A 111 -9.15 -7.24 5.46
CA LEU A 111 -10.38 -6.41 5.50
C LEU A 111 -11.66 -7.25 5.52
N GLU A 112 -11.84 -8.13 4.54
CA GLU A 112 -13.07 -8.93 4.43
C GLU A 112 -13.10 -10.10 5.43
N PHE A 113 -11.94 -10.71 5.71
CA PHE A 113 -11.81 -11.84 6.63
C PHE A 113 -11.22 -11.45 7.99
N ALA A 114 -11.44 -10.20 8.42
CA ALA A 114 -10.95 -9.69 9.70
C ALA A 114 -11.42 -10.49 10.93
N HIS A 115 -12.53 -11.23 10.80
CA HIS A 115 -13.08 -12.14 11.83
C HIS A 115 -12.36 -13.49 11.92
N ASP A 116 -11.53 -13.85 10.91
CA ASP A 116 -10.67 -15.03 10.90
C ASP A 116 -9.24 -14.63 11.26
N PRO A 117 -8.76 -14.94 12.49
CA PRO A 117 -7.45 -14.48 12.95
C PRO A 117 -6.29 -15.04 12.12
N GLU A 118 -6.41 -16.25 11.56
CA GLU A 118 -5.34 -16.86 10.78
C GLU A 118 -5.22 -16.20 9.40
N ARG A 119 -6.34 -15.99 8.73
CA ARG A 119 -6.37 -15.28 7.44
C ARG A 119 -5.88 -13.86 7.60
N ARG A 120 -6.42 -13.13 8.58
CA ARG A 120 -6.01 -11.76 8.87
C ARG A 120 -4.50 -11.69 9.13
N ARG A 121 -3.95 -12.61 9.93
CA ARG A 121 -2.50 -12.68 10.20
C ARG A 121 -1.72 -12.93 8.91
N ARG A 122 -2.15 -13.87 8.06
CA ARG A 122 -1.50 -14.16 6.77
C ARG A 122 -1.41 -12.91 5.90
N GLY A 123 -2.50 -12.18 5.73
CA GLY A 123 -2.53 -10.95 4.96
C GLY A 123 -1.57 -9.88 5.52
N ILE A 124 -1.61 -9.64 6.84
CA ILE A 124 -0.71 -8.69 7.51
C ILE A 124 0.75 -9.08 7.31
N VAL A 125 1.10 -10.34 7.55
CA VAL A 125 2.47 -10.85 7.40
C VAL A 125 2.96 -10.70 5.97
N GLY A 126 2.12 -11.10 5.00
CA GLY A 126 2.47 -11.01 3.59
C GLY A 126 2.77 -9.58 3.17
N ILE A 127 1.91 -8.62 3.50
CA ILE A 127 2.10 -7.20 3.20
C ILE A 127 3.39 -6.67 3.84
N ILE A 128 3.60 -6.93 5.13
CA ILE A 128 4.77 -6.43 5.87
C ILE A 128 6.07 -7.00 5.28
N GLN A 129 6.15 -8.31 5.07
CA GLN A 129 7.36 -8.95 4.54
C GLN A 129 7.70 -8.44 3.14
N TYR A 130 6.69 -8.29 2.29
CA TYR A 130 6.91 -7.74 0.97
C TYR A 130 7.43 -6.29 1.02
N LEU A 131 6.80 -5.43 1.81
CA LEU A 131 7.21 -4.03 1.93
C LEU A 131 8.60 -3.90 2.56
N GLN A 132 8.95 -4.75 3.53
CA GLN A 132 10.32 -4.78 4.09
C GLN A 132 11.36 -5.09 3.02
N GLN A 133 11.09 -6.09 2.19
CA GLN A 133 11.97 -6.44 1.08
C GLN A 133 12.04 -5.30 0.06
N ALA A 134 10.90 -4.76 -0.37
CA ALA A 134 10.84 -3.67 -1.33
C ALA A 134 11.60 -2.42 -0.86
N ILE A 135 11.47 -2.05 0.42
CA ILE A 135 12.22 -0.94 1.02
C ILE A 135 13.73 -1.22 0.98
N ALA A 136 14.17 -2.43 1.34
CA ALA A 136 15.58 -2.79 1.31
C ALA A 136 16.16 -2.77 -0.11
N GLU A 137 15.39 -3.21 -1.10
CA GLU A 137 15.79 -3.16 -2.52
C GLU A 137 15.93 -1.71 -3.00
N ARG A 138 14.99 -0.81 -2.66
CA ARG A 138 15.04 0.62 -3.06
C ARG A 138 16.12 1.41 -2.33
N GLU A 139 16.53 1.00 -1.14
CA GLU A 139 17.72 1.56 -0.49
C GLU A 139 19.01 1.22 -1.25
N ALA A 140 19.10 0.00 -1.75
CA ALA A 140 20.26 -0.44 -2.51
C ALA A 140 20.26 0.12 -3.95
N GLU A 141 19.10 0.15 -4.59
CA GLU A 141 18.90 0.59 -5.97
C GLU A 141 17.59 1.37 -6.08
N PRO A 142 17.62 2.71 -5.93
CA PRO A 142 16.44 3.56 -6.04
C PRO A 142 15.80 3.49 -7.42
N THR A 143 14.47 3.51 -7.46
CA THR A 143 13.66 3.53 -8.69
C THR A 143 12.74 4.74 -8.70
N ASP A 144 12.02 4.97 -9.82
CA ASP A 144 11.02 6.05 -9.91
C ASP A 144 9.66 5.55 -9.36
N ASP A 145 9.60 5.36 -8.03
CA ASP A 145 8.39 4.93 -7.33
C ASP A 145 8.23 5.63 -5.97
N PHE A 146 7.04 5.48 -5.39
CA PHE A 146 6.70 6.11 -4.12
C PHE A 146 7.58 5.67 -2.95
N ILE A 147 8.06 4.42 -2.94
CA ILE A 147 8.96 3.92 -1.88
C ILE A 147 10.27 4.68 -1.94
N SER A 148 10.85 4.83 -3.13
CA SER A 148 12.09 5.58 -3.35
C SER A 148 11.92 7.06 -3.05
N GLU A 149 10.78 7.67 -3.43
CA GLU A 149 10.47 9.06 -3.09
C GLU A 149 10.46 9.27 -1.57
N LEU A 150 9.83 8.36 -0.81
CA LEU A 150 9.78 8.43 0.65
C LEU A 150 11.16 8.24 1.27
N LEU A 151 11.95 7.27 0.81
CA LEU A 151 13.30 7.01 1.33
C LEU A 151 14.24 8.20 1.14
N ASN A 152 14.02 9.01 0.10
CA ASN A 152 14.78 10.23 -0.18
C ASN A 152 14.18 11.48 0.47
N SER A 153 13.09 11.35 1.24
CA SER A 153 12.45 12.47 1.91
C SER A 153 13.06 12.75 3.28
N GLU A 154 12.99 14.02 3.70
CA GLU A 154 13.48 14.49 4.99
C GLU A 154 12.38 15.21 5.77
N HIS A 155 12.50 15.20 7.09
CA HIS A 155 11.72 16.01 8.00
C HIS A 155 12.68 16.71 8.99
N ASP A 156 12.63 18.05 9.03
CA ASP A 156 13.50 18.89 9.85
C ASP A 156 15.03 18.66 9.60
N GLY A 157 15.39 18.28 8.37
CA GLY A 157 16.77 17.99 7.97
C GLY A 157 17.26 16.58 8.30
N GLU A 158 16.39 15.73 8.81
CA GLU A 158 16.71 14.32 9.10
C GLU A 158 15.93 13.39 8.15
N PRO A 159 16.56 12.32 7.63
CA PRO A 159 15.86 11.32 6.83
C PRO A 159 14.68 10.71 7.60
N ILE A 160 13.57 10.46 6.91
CA ILE A 160 12.43 9.79 7.54
C ILE A 160 12.76 8.33 7.87
N THR A 161 12.20 7.82 8.96
CA THR A 161 12.48 6.45 9.40
C THR A 161 11.78 5.42 8.49
N LYS A 162 12.36 4.22 8.38
CA LYS A 162 11.77 3.09 7.64
C LYS A 162 10.37 2.71 8.16
N ASP A 163 10.12 2.89 9.45
CA ASP A 163 8.80 2.64 10.04
C ASP A 163 7.75 3.59 9.47
N VAL A 164 8.11 4.85 9.24
CA VAL A 164 7.23 5.82 8.57
C VAL A 164 7.01 5.43 7.12
N VAL A 165 8.07 5.07 6.38
CA VAL A 165 7.96 4.59 4.99
C VAL A 165 7.03 3.37 4.92
N MET A 166 7.27 2.36 5.77
CA MET A 166 6.46 1.15 5.87
C MET A 166 4.99 1.48 6.15
N GLY A 167 4.74 2.33 7.13
CA GLY A 167 3.39 2.73 7.52
C GLY A 167 2.64 3.43 6.38
N MET A 168 3.31 4.32 5.64
CA MET A 168 2.72 5.05 4.52
C MET A 168 2.41 4.14 3.34
N CYS A 169 3.30 3.20 3.00
CA CYS A 169 3.07 2.20 1.96
C CYS A 169 1.92 1.25 2.33
N ALA A 170 1.89 0.76 3.56
CA ALA A 170 0.81 -0.09 4.06
C ALA A 170 -0.54 0.64 4.06
N LEU A 171 -0.55 1.93 4.45
CA LEU A 171 -1.75 2.76 4.40
C LEU A 171 -2.26 2.91 2.97
N LEU A 172 -1.38 3.20 2.00
CA LEU A 172 -1.77 3.38 0.61
C LEU A 172 -2.40 2.10 0.05
N LEU A 173 -1.82 0.93 0.35
CA LEU A 173 -2.37 -0.38 -0.03
C LEU A 173 -3.78 -0.59 0.54
N ILE A 174 -3.94 -0.41 1.84
CA ILE A 174 -5.20 -0.74 2.50
C ILE A 174 -6.29 0.28 2.15
N ALA A 175 -5.98 1.57 2.22
CA ALA A 175 -6.97 2.63 2.00
C ALA A 175 -7.33 2.80 0.51
N GLY A 176 -6.39 2.55 -0.40
CA GLY A 176 -6.59 2.78 -1.82
C GLY A 176 -7.30 1.63 -2.55
N ILE A 177 -7.36 0.44 -1.97
CA ILE A 177 -7.85 -0.75 -2.66
C ILE A 177 -9.35 -0.98 -2.37
N ASP A 178 -9.71 -1.31 -1.13
CA ASP A 178 -11.05 -1.75 -0.76
C ASP A 178 -12.12 -0.68 -1.02
N THR A 179 -11.86 0.54 -0.62
CA THR A 179 -12.81 1.66 -0.81
C THR A 179 -13.07 1.95 -2.29
N THR A 180 -12.09 1.72 -3.16
CA THR A 180 -12.20 1.98 -4.59
C THR A 180 -12.97 0.88 -5.30
N TRP A 181 -12.62 -0.39 -5.10
CA TRP A 181 -13.33 -1.48 -5.78
C TRP A 181 -14.80 -1.58 -5.36
N SER A 182 -15.11 -1.23 -4.10
CA SER A 182 -16.50 -1.18 -3.61
C SER A 182 -17.32 -0.06 -4.23
N SER A 183 -16.67 0.88 -4.92
CA SER A 183 -17.31 2.04 -5.55
C SER A 183 -17.45 1.87 -7.08
N ILE A 184 -16.76 0.91 -7.69
CA ILE A 184 -16.83 0.57 -9.11
C ILE A 184 -17.94 -0.46 -9.34
#